data_07792e11ce32a78e78e51cfa6ab4b6cb
#
_entry.id   07792e11ce32a78e78e51cfa6ab4b6cb
#
_cell.length_a   1.000
_cell.length_b   1.000
_cell.length_c   1.000
_cell.angle_alpha   90.00
_cell.angle_beta   90.00
_cell.angle_gamma   90.00
#
_symmetry.space_group_name_H-M   'P 1'
#
loop_
_entity.id
_entity.type
_entity.pdbx_description
1 polymer ?
#
loop_
_entity_poly.entity_id
_entity_poly.type
_entity_poly.pdbx_seq_one_letter_code
_entity_poly.pdbx_strand_id
1 'polypeptide(L)'
;MGPENPYDALLLVAFGGPEGPDQVGPFLDRVTAGRDIPSERLSEVAARYDRFDGVSPLNGRMRSLAAAVSDELATSRHDLSVFWGNRNAPPLLADVVATMRDAGVERALAWVASPYSSYSTCRRYGEDLDAACRSVGPGAPRIDRIRPHHDHPGLIEPAAARLSEALVELPDDRREDAHLLFSAHSIPTSLAATCGYVAQLEDAAGLIAARVDPD
;
A
#
# COMPACT_ATOMS: atom_id res chain seq x y z
N MET A 1 -29.28 11.33 -14.17
CA MET A 1 -28.41 11.61 -13.03
C MET A 1 -28.01 10.26 -12.46
N GLY A 2 -26.73 9.90 -12.56
CA GLY A 2 -26.19 8.75 -11.83
C GLY A 2 -26.25 9.02 -10.32
N PRO A 3 -26.13 7.99 -9.46
CA PRO A 3 -26.09 8.21 -8.03
C PRO A 3 -24.95 9.19 -7.72
N GLU A 4 -25.26 10.24 -6.95
CA GLU A 4 -24.26 11.20 -6.49
C GLU A 4 -23.14 10.41 -5.79
N ASN A 5 -21.90 10.67 -6.18
CA ASN A 5 -20.74 10.08 -5.52
C ASN A 5 -20.73 10.55 -4.05
N PRO A 6 -20.82 9.65 -3.07
CA PRO A 6 -20.90 10.06 -1.67
C PRO A 6 -19.56 10.52 -1.10
N TYR A 7 -18.49 10.56 -1.92
CA TYR A 7 -17.15 10.93 -1.50
C TYR A 7 -16.63 12.13 -2.28
N ASP A 8 -15.87 12.99 -1.59
CA ASP A 8 -15.22 14.18 -2.13
C ASP A 8 -13.76 13.90 -2.52
N ALA A 9 -13.19 12.87 -1.93
CA ALA A 9 -11.77 12.55 -2.10
C ALA A 9 -11.47 11.06 -2.04
N LEU A 10 -10.37 10.68 -2.69
CA LEU A 10 -9.68 9.40 -2.54
C LEU A 10 -8.36 9.63 -1.77
N LEU A 11 -8.17 8.92 -0.67
CA LEU A 11 -6.94 8.92 0.12
C LEU A 11 -6.16 7.62 -0.11
N LEU A 12 -5.01 7.72 -0.76
CA LEU A 12 -4.07 6.61 -0.89
C LEU A 12 -3.24 6.53 0.40
N VAL A 13 -3.25 5.36 1.04
CA VAL A 13 -2.59 5.13 2.33
C VAL A 13 -1.49 4.11 2.18
N ALA A 14 -0.25 4.48 2.53
CA ALA A 14 0.89 3.58 2.42
C ALA A 14 1.71 3.50 3.72
N PHE A 15 2.66 2.57 3.73
CA PHE A 15 3.57 2.40 4.85
C PHE A 15 4.55 3.57 4.99
N GLY A 16 4.98 4.11 3.84
CA GLY A 16 6.01 5.12 3.76
C GLY A 16 7.43 4.54 3.85
N GLY A 17 8.38 5.32 3.38
CA GLY A 17 9.80 4.97 3.46
C GLY A 17 10.69 6.21 3.46
N PRO A 18 11.92 6.12 3.95
CA PRO A 18 12.86 7.25 3.94
C PRO A 18 13.27 7.59 2.50
N GLU A 19 13.57 8.85 2.26
CA GLU A 19 14.01 9.38 0.96
C GLU A 19 15.45 9.96 1.05
N GLY A 20 16.17 9.60 2.10
CA GLY A 20 17.56 9.97 2.33
C GLY A 20 18.08 9.42 3.65
N PRO A 21 19.41 9.40 3.85
CA PRO A 21 20.05 8.78 5.01
C PRO A 21 19.63 9.45 6.34
N ASP A 22 19.36 10.75 6.34
CA ASP A 22 18.90 11.52 7.49
C ASP A 22 17.48 11.15 7.95
N GLN A 23 16.70 10.55 7.07
CA GLN A 23 15.33 10.13 7.35
C GLN A 23 15.24 8.70 7.90
N VAL A 24 16.29 7.88 7.78
CA VAL A 24 16.27 6.47 8.20
C VAL A 24 16.01 6.34 9.70
N GLY A 25 16.73 7.08 10.54
CA GLY A 25 16.54 7.06 11.99
C GLY A 25 15.10 7.43 12.39
N PRO A 26 14.60 8.61 12.05
CA PRO A 26 13.23 9.03 12.36
C PRO A 26 12.14 8.09 11.80
N PHE A 27 12.39 7.44 10.66
CA PHE A 27 11.51 6.43 10.10
C PHE A 27 11.46 5.16 10.96
N LEU A 28 12.63 4.64 11.36
CA LEU A 28 12.73 3.45 12.20
C LEU A 28 12.11 3.70 13.58
N ASP A 29 12.28 4.87 14.16
CA ASP A 29 11.66 5.26 15.42
C ASP A 29 10.12 5.17 15.34
N ARG A 30 9.52 5.66 14.24
CA ARG A 30 8.07 5.55 14.03
C ARG A 30 7.61 4.12 13.81
N VAL A 31 8.35 3.33 13.02
CA VAL A 31 8.03 1.94 12.73
C VAL A 31 8.04 1.09 13.99
N THR A 32 8.93 1.39 14.92
CA THR A 32 9.12 0.60 16.15
C THR A 32 8.47 1.23 17.38
N ALA A 33 7.80 2.37 17.23
CA ALA A 33 7.13 3.05 18.33
C ALA A 33 6.23 2.11 19.14
N GLY A 34 6.42 2.09 20.46
CA GLY A 34 5.68 1.23 21.38
C GLY A 34 6.11 -0.25 21.37
N ARG A 35 7.26 -0.57 20.75
CA ARG A 35 7.85 -1.91 20.75
C ARG A 35 9.23 -1.86 21.38
N ASP A 36 9.57 -2.84 22.18
CA ASP A 36 10.91 -3.01 22.73
C ASP A 36 11.77 -3.77 21.69
N ILE A 37 12.46 -3.04 20.82
CA ILE A 37 13.32 -3.59 19.79
C ILE A 37 14.77 -3.33 20.17
N PRO A 38 15.62 -4.37 20.26
CA PRO A 38 17.03 -4.21 20.57
C PRO A 38 17.73 -3.26 19.59
N SER A 39 18.61 -2.39 20.12
CA SER A 39 19.34 -1.40 19.32
C SER A 39 20.20 -2.02 18.21
N GLU A 40 20.77 -3.19 18.47
CA GLU A 40 21.52 -3.98 17.48
C GLU A 40 20.65 -4.31 16.28
N ARG A 41 19.40 -4.71 16.51
CA ARG A 41 18.45 -5.01 15.43
C ARG A 41 18.08 -3.78 14.62
N LEU A 42 17.92 -2.62 15.27
CA LEU A 42 17.68 -1.35 14.58
C LEU A 42 18.88 -0.95 13.72
N SER A 43 20.10 -1.13 14.23
CA SER A 43 21.34 -0.88 13.49
C SER A 43 21.47 -1.78 12.27
N GLU A 44 21.15 -3.07 12.38
CA GLU A 44 21.13 -3.99 11.25
C GLU A 44 20.14 -3.56 10.16
N VAL A 45 18.96 -3.07 10.56
CA VAL A 45 17.96 -2.61 9.61
C VAL A 45 18.41 -1.30 8.96
N ALA A 46 18.96 -0.36 9.72
CA ALA A 46 19.52 0.89 9.19
C ALA A 46 20.62 0.62 8.15
N ALA A 47 21.56 -0.28 8.44
CA ALA A 47 22.61 -0.69 7.51
C ALA A 47 22.11 -1.29 6.18
N ARG A 48 20.86 -1.78 6.13
CA ARG A 48 20.24 -2.21 4.86
C ARG A 48 19.82 -1.01 4.02
N TYR A 49 19.32 0.05 4.65
CA TYR A 49 19.00 1.30 3.96
C TYR A 49 20.24 1.99 3.44
N ASP A 50 21.36 1.94 4.18
CA ASP A 50 22.63 2.53 3.77
C ASP A 50 23.15 1.98 2.43
N ARG A 51 22.83 0.71 2.11
CA ARG A 51 23.18 0.10 0.81
C ARG A 51 22.45 0.74 -0.38
N PHE A 52 21.43 1.52 -0.11
CA PHE A 52 20.60 2.22 -1.08
C PHE A 52 20.56 3.71 -0.78
N ASP A 53 21.65 4.27 -0.24
CA ASP A 53 21.77 5.69 0.11
C ASP A 53 20.63 6.21 1.01
N GLY A 54 20.10 5.34 1.86
CA GLY A 54 18.96 5.65 2.74
C GLY A 54 17.61 5.81 2.03
N VAL A 55 17.53 5.46 0.75
CA VAL A 55 16.32 5.71 -0.07
C VAL A 55 15.47 4.45 -0.22
N SER A 56 14.18 4.58 0.11
CA SER A 56 13.14 3.61 -0.25
C SER A 56 12.43 4.05 -1.54
N PRO A 57 12.20 3.18 -2.51
CA PRO A 57 11.46 3.53 -3.72
C PRO A 57 9.96 3.75 -3.48
N LEU A 58 9.46 3.45 -2.29
CA LEU A 58 8.01 3.41 -2.01
C LEU A 58 7.34 4.75 -2.21
N ASN A 59 7.90 5.84 -1.66
CA ASN A 59 7.31 7.16 -1.79
C ASN A 59 7.27 7.65 -3.24
N GLY A 60 8.32 7.39 -4.02
CA GLY A 60 8.35 7.70 -5.44
C GLY A 60 7.25 6.96 -6.21
N ARG A 61 7.08 5.67 -5.94
CA ARG A 61 6.00 4.86 -6.53
C ARG A 61 4.62 5.35 -6.13
N MET A 62 4.44 5.76 -4.87
CA MET A 62 3.16 6.31 -4.41
C MET A 62 2.82 7.65 -5.06
N ARG A 63 3.80 8.53 -5.29
CA ARG A 63 3.59 9.77 -6.05
C ARG A 63 3.15 9.48 -7.49
N SER A 64 3.82 8.55 -8.17
CA SER A 64 3.45 8.15 -9.52
C SER A 64 2.06 7.53 -9.57
N LEU A 65 1.72 6.69 -8.59
CA LEU A 65 0.38 6.11 -8.49
C LEU A 65 -0.69 7.19 -8.25
N ALA A 66 -0.44 8.13 -7.34
CA ALA A 66 -1.39 9.21 -7.07
C ALA A 66 -1.66 10.06 -8.31
N ALA A 67 -0.62 10.38 -9.08
CA ALA A 67 -0.76 11.10 -10.34
C ALA A 67 -1.60 10.29 -11.36
N ALA A 68 -1.25 9.02 -11.59
CA ALA A 68 -1.97 8.16 -12.53
C ALA A 68 -3.46 7.97 -12.14
N VAL A 69 -3.74 7.81 -10.85
CA VAL A 69 -5.12 7.71 -10.35
C VAL A 69 -5.88 9.02 -10.54
N SER A 70 -5.23 10.16 -10.32
CA SER A 70 -5.84 11.47 -10.55
C SER A 70 -6.21 11.68 -12.03
N ASP A 71 -5.30 11.30 -12.94
CA ASP A 71 -5.53 11.40 -14.39
C ASP A 71 -6.67 10.45 -14.83
N GLU A 72 -6.72 9.24 -14.30
CA GLU A 72 -7.79 8.28 -14.60
C GLU A 72 -9.15 8.77 -14.09
N LEU A 73 -9.23 9.29 -12.87
CA LEU A 73 -10.45 9.83 -12.31
C LEU A 73 -10.98 11.02 -13.14
N ALA A 74 -10.08 11.89 -13.57
CA ALA A 74 -10.43 13.02 -14.45
C ALA A 74 -10.97 12.53 -15.82
N THR A 75 -10.33 11.51 -16.40
CA THR A 75 -10.74 10.91 -17.67
C THR A 75 -12.11 10.23 -17.56
N SER A 76 -12.32 9.51 -16.46
CA SER A 76 -13.57 8.81 -16.14
C SER A 76 -14.68 9.73 -15.59
N ARG A 77 -14.43 11.04 -15.54
CA ARG A 77 -15.35 12.07 -15.05
C ARG A 77 -15.82 11.85 -13.61
N HIS A 78 -14.93 11.33 -12.77
CA HIS A 78 -15.13 11.28 -11.32
C HIS A 78 -14.46 12.50 -10.68
N ASP A 79 -15.29 13.37 -10.08
CA ASP A 79 -14.80 14.56 -9.39
C ASP A 79 -14.37 14.19 -7.96
N LEU A 80 -13.20 13.55 -7.87
CA LEU A 80 -12.57 13.16 -6.61
C LEU A 80 -11.15 13.72 -6.55
N SER A 81 -10.89 14.51 -5.52
CA SER A 81 -9.51 14.92 -5.21
C SER A 81 -8.69 13.74 -4.70
N VAL A 82 -7.47 13.56 -5.21
CA VAL A 82 -6.57 12.47 -4.79
C VAL A 82 -5.57 12.99 -3.79
N PHE A 83 -5.52 12.37 -2.61
CA PHE A 83 -4.53 12.62 -1.56
C PHE A 83 -3.71 11.36 -1.32
N TRP A 84 -2.50 11.52 -0.84
CA TRP A 84 -1.63 10.43 -0.45
C TRP A 84 -0.97 10.71 0.90
N GLY A 85 -1.02 9.74 1.80
CA GLY A 85 -0.40 9.82 3.12
C GLY A 85 0.23 8.50 3.57
N ASN A 86 1.25 8.62 4.39
CA ASN A 86 2.00 7.50 4.93
C ASN A 86 1.87 7.41 6.45
N ARG A 87 2.09 6.20 6.96
CA ARG A 87 2.16 5.94 8.41
C ARG A 87 3.47 6.39 9.03
N ASN A 88 4.61 6.11 8.37
CA ASN A 88 5.92 6.14 9.02
C ASN A 88 6.92 7.12 8.39
N ALA A 89 6.57 7.76 7.29
CA ALA A 89 7.40 8.76 6.62
C ALA A 89 6.54 9.89 6.05
N PRO A 90 7.07 11.09 5.84
CA PRO A 90 6.32 12.14 5.15
C PRO A 90 5.86 11.73 3.74
N PRO A 91 4.70 12.25 3.29
CA PRO A 91 3.73 13.01 4.04
C PRO A 91 3.00 12.15 5.06
N LEU A 92 2.95 12.57 6.33
CA LEU A 92 2.30 11.79 7.38
C LEU A 92 0.77 11.91 7.31
N LEU A 93 0.06 10.84 7.70
CA LEU A 93 -1.40 10.80 7.66
C LEU A 93 -2.06 11.99 8.37
N ALA A 94 -1.53 12.43 9.52
CA ALA A 94 -2.09 13.56 10.24
C ALA A 94 -2.00 14.87 9.44
N ASP A 95 -0.87 15.11 8.77
CA ASP A 95 -0.66 16.30 7.95
C ASP A 95 -1.57 16.28 6.72
N VAL A 96 -1.73 15.10 6.10
CA VAL A 96 -2.59 14.94 4.95
C VAL A 96 -4.07 15.11 5.31
N VAL A 97 -4.51 14.55 6.44
CA VAL A 97 -5.90 14.72 6.92
C VAL A 97 -6.17 16.19 7.26
N ALA A 98 -5.19 16.93 7.81
CA ALA A 98 -5.31 18.37 8.01
C ALA A 98 -5.45 19.12 6.66
N THR A 99 -4.65 18.76 5.65
CA THR A 99 -4.75 19.31 4.30
C THR A 99 -6.11 19.04 3.67
N MET A 100 -6.66 17.84 3.85
CA MET A 100 -7.99 17.47 3.37
C MET A 100 -9.08 18.33 4.03
N ARG A 101 -9.01 18.50 5.34
CA ARG A 101 -9.93 19.41 6.07
C ARG A 101 -9.86 20.83 5.51
N ASP A 102 -8.64 21.35 5.31
CA ASP A 102 -8.43 22.73 4.83
C ASP A 102 -8.90 22.91 3.38
N ALA A 103 -8.93 21.81 2.60
CA ALA A 103 -9.52 21.75 1.27
C ALA A 103 -11.04 21.56 1.26
N GLY A 104 -11.69 21.47 2.43
CA GLY A 104 -13.14 21.31 2.55
C GLY A 104 -13.64 19.90 2.27
N VAL A 105 -12.79 18.87 2.34
CA VAL A 105 -13.21 17.47 2.20
C VAL A 105 -14.02 17.05 3.42
N GLU A 106 -15.25 16.62 3.20
CA GLU A 106 -16.14 16.12 4.25
C GLU A 106 -16.10 14.59 4.35
N ARG A 107 -15.97 13.90 3.20
CA ARG A 107 -15.95 12.44 3.17
C ARG A 107 -14.95 11.89 2.17
N ALA A 108 -14.07 11.02 2.63
CA ALA A 108 -13.04 10.40 1.81
C ALA A 108 -13.15 8.87 1.81
N LEU A 109 -12.76 8.28 0.68
CA LEU A 109 -12.58 6.85 0.55
C LEU A 109 -11.09 6.54 0.64
N ALA A 110 -10.65 5.71 1.59
CA ALA A 110 -9.25 5.34 1.75
C ALA A 110 -8.95 3.99 1.08
N TRP A 111 -7.97 3.99 0.18
CA TRP A 111 -7.37 2.79 -0.39
C TRP A 111 -6.01 2.55 0.28
N VAL A 112 -5.84 1.37 0.86
CA VAL A 112 -4.59 0.98 1.51
C VAL A 112 -3.72 0.22 0.51
N ALA A 113 -2.46 0.63 0.36
CA ALA A 113 -1.47 0.00 -0.53
C ALA A 113 -1.00 -1.36 0.03
N SER A 114 -1.96 -2.21 0.37
CA SER A 114 -1.78 -3.58 0.86
C SER A 114 -3.03 -4.38 0.53
N PRO A 115 -2.98 -5.30 -0.44
CA PRO A 115 -4.16 -6.00 -0.91
C PRO A 115 -4.64 -7.12 0.03
N TYR A 116 -3.80 -7.55 0.97
CA TYR A 116 -4.06 -8.73 1.80
C TYR A 116 -4.52 -8.38 3.21
N SER A 117 -5.38 -9.22 3.79
CA SER A 117 -5.81 -9.13 5.18
C SER A 117 -4.67 -9.47 6.11
N SER A 118 -4.35 -8.56 7.02
CA SER A 118 -3.43 -8.79 8.12
C SER A 118 -3.81 -7.89 9.30
N TYR A 119 -3.22 -8.12 10.46
CA TYR A 119 -3.39 -7.17 11.58
C TYR A 119 -3.04 -5.74 11.13
N SER A 120 -1.96 -5.59 10.38
CA SER A 120 -1.52 -4.29 9.87
C SER A 120 -2.59 -3.65 8.96
N THR A 121 -3.08 -4.40 7.96
CA THR A 121 -4.04 -3.89 6.98
C THR A 121 -5.43 -3.70 7.56
N CYS A 122 -5.92 -4.65 8.36
CA CYS A 122 -7.30 -4.62 8.84
C CYS A 122 -7.50 -3.74 10.07
N ARG A 123 -6.53 -3.67 10.97
CA ARG A 123 -6.63 -2.90 12.22
C ARG A 123 -5.72 -1.69 12.26
N ARG A 124 -4.42 -1.88 12.10
CA ARG A 124 -3.44 -0.81 12.35
C ARG A 124 -3.64 0.41 11.46
N TYR A 125 -3.88 0.23 10.16
CA TYR A 125 -4.17 1.37 9.29
C TYR A 125 -5.48 2.09 9.66
N GLY A 126 -6.49 1.36 10.17
CA GLY A 126 -7.69 1.98 10.72
C GLY A 126 -7.40 2.83 11.96
N GLU A 127 -6.66 2.25 12.91
CA GLU A 127 -6.26 2.94 14.14
C GLU A 127 -5.43 4.20 13.84
N ASP A 128 -4.54 4.15 12.85
CA ASP A 128 -3.71 5.28 12.44
C ASP A 128 -4.54 6.38 11.76
N LEU A 129 -5.52 6.02 10.91
CA LEU A 129 -6.46 6.99 10.31
C LEU A 129 -7.34 7.65 11.38
N ASP A 130 -7.89 6.86 12.31
CA ASP A 130 -8.66 7.37 13.43
C ASP A 130 -7.83 8.31 14.32
N ALA A 131 -6.57 7.98 14.54
CA ALA A 131 -5.64 8.82 15.30
C ALA A 131 -5.34 10.14 14.56
N ALA A 132 -5.13 10.08 13.24
CA ALA A 132 -4.95 11.27 12.40
C ALA A 132 -6.17 12.17 12.44
N CYS A 133 -7.38 11.63 12.28
CA CYS A 133 -8.62 12.40 12.38
C CYS A 133 -8.80 13.03 13.79
N ARG A 134 -8.52 12.28 14.84
CA ARG A 134 -8.56 12.82 16.22
C ARG A 134 -7.54 13.95 16.45
N SER A 135 -6.36 13.86 15.89
CA SER A 135 -5.32 14.89 16.03
C SER A 135 -5.68 16.19 15.30
N VAL A 136 -6.38 16.08 14.17
CA VAL A 136 -6.90 17.22 13.41
C VAL A 136 -8.11 17.85 14.10
N GLY A 137 -8.91 17.05 14.79
CA GLY A 137 -10.06 17.52 15.57
C GLY A 137 -11.26 17.91 14.73
N PRO A 138 -12.04 18.94 15.14
CA PRO A 138 -13.24 19.35 14.45
C PRO A 138 -12.99 19.68 12.98
N GLY A 139 -13.86 19.19 12.09
CA GLY A 139 -13.73 19.35 10.64
C GLY A 139 -12.87 18.31 9.96
N ALA A 140 -12.26 17.37 10.68
CA ALA A 140 -11.61 16.22 10.05
C ALA A 140 -12.62 15.43 9.20
N PRO A 141 -12.25 15.00 7.98
CA PRO A 141 -13.15 14.26 7.11
C PRO A 141 -13.54 12.91 7.72
N ARG A 142 -14.73 12.44 7.41
CA ARG A 142 -15.09 11.03 7.61
C ARG A 142 -14.36 10.17 6.59
N ILE A 143 -13.62 9.16 7.04
CA ILE A 143 -12.83 8.30 6.17
C ILE A 143 -13.39 6.88 6.22
N ASP A 144 -13.95 6.41 5.10
CA ASP A 144 -14.33 5.02 4.89
C ASP A 144 -13.21 4.28 4.17
N ARG A 145 -12.99 2.98 4.46
CA ARG A 145 -11.91 2.19 3.86
C ARG A 145 -12.43 1.18 2.85
N ILE A 146 -11.71 1.04 1.73
CA ILE A 146 -11.91 -0.05 0.78
C ILE A 146 -11.49 -1.37 1.46
N ARG A 147 -12.21 -2.46 1.16
CA ARG A 147 -11.84 -3.81 1.61
C ARG A 147 -10.48 -4.24 1.08
N PRO A 148 -9.82 -5.24 1.67
CA PRO A 148 -8.71 -5.94 1.03
C PRO A 148 -9.11 -6.40 -0.38
N HIS A 149 -8.18 -6.30 -1.34
CA HIS A 149 -8.48 -6.41 -2.77
C HIS A 149 -7.57 -7.41 -3.49
N HIS A 150 -7.15 -8.46 -2.79
CA HIS A 150 -6.26 -9.53 -3.29
C HIS A 150 -6.80 -10.25 -4.54
N ASP A 151 -8.14 -10.29 -4.68
CA ASP A 151 -8.91 -10.96 -5.72
C ASP A 151 -9.38 -10.00 -6.84
N HIS A 152 -9.08 -8.71 -6.73
CA HIS A 152 -9.59 -7.72 -7.67
C HIS A 152 -8.90 -7.82 -9.05
N PRO A 153 -9.64 -7.82 -10.18
CA PRO A 153 -9.06 -7.88 -11.52
C PRO A 153 -7.95 -6.85 -11.76
N GLY A 154 -8.11 -5.61 -11.28
CA GLY A 154 -7.09 -4.56 -11.39
C GLY A 154 -5.77 -4.85 -10.64
N LEU A 155 -5.70 -5.88 -9.78
CA LEU A 155 -4.46 -6.39 -9.20
C LEU A 155 -3.96 -7.62 -9.98
N ILE A 156 -4.87 -8.54 -10.30
CA ILE A 156 -4.55 -9.85 -10.87
C ILE A 156 -4.12 -9.74 -12.34
N GLU A 157 -4.88 -9.02 -13.16
CA GLU A 157 -4.62 -8.91 -14.60
C GLU A 157 -3.28 -8.24 -14.92
N PRO A 158 -2.91 -7.09 -14.33
CA PRO A 158 -1.59 -6.50 -14.58
C PRO A 158 -0.44 -7.36 -14.05
N ALA A 159 -0.65 -8.12 -12.98
CA ALA A 159 0.37 -9.04 -12.46
C ALA A 159 0.57 -10.23 -13.41
N ALA A 160 -0.51 -10.79 -13.93
CA ALA A 160 -0.47 -11.87 -14.93
C ALA A 160 0.19 -11.39 -16.24
N ALA A 161 -0.18 -10.21 -16.73
CA ALA A 161 0.44 -9.64 -17.94
C ALA A 161 1.96 -9.49 -17.80
N ARG A 162 2.44 -8.93 -16.70
CA ARG A 162 3.89 -8.81 -16.43
C ARG A 162 4.59 -10.16 -16.31
N LEU A 163 3.91 -11.15 -15.74
CA LEU A 163 4.46 -12.51 -15.65
C LEU A 163 4.56 -13.15 -17.02
N SER A 164 3.53 -12.99 -17.88
CA SER A 164 3.55 -13.44 -19.27
C SER A 164 4.68 -12.77 -20.06
N GLU A 165 4.85 -11.46 -19.93
CA GLU A 165 5.96 -10.71 -20.54
C GLU A 165 7.32 -11.31 -20.12
N ALA A 166 7.51 -11.57 -18.82
CA ALA A 166 8.76 -12.15 -18.31
C ALA A 166 9.00 -13.59 -18.81
N LEU A 167 7.95 -14.38 -18.99
CA LEU A 167 8.07 -15.72 -19.55
C LEU A 167 8.51 -15.69 -21.03
N VAL A 168 8.03 -14.72 -21.80
CA VAL A 168 8.44 -14.53 -23.20
C VAL A 168 9.93 -14.18 -23.34
N GLU A 169 10.52 -13.53 -22.32
CA GLU A 169 11.97 -13.25 -22.29
C GLU A 169 12.84 -14.50 -22.08
N LEU A 170 12.26 -15.61 -21.62
CA LEU A 170 12.98 -16.87 -21.47
C LEU A 170 13.23 -17.52 -22.85
N PRO A 171 14.38 -18.21 -23.04
CA PRO A 171 14.59 -19.09 -24.18
C PRO A 171 13.45 -20.12 -24.33
N ASP A 172 13.06 -20.43 -25.56
CA ASP A 172 11.90 -21.29 -25.82
C ASP A 172 12.04 -22.67 -25.16
N ASP A 173 13.25 -23.24 -25.17
CA ASP A 173 13.59 -24.51 -24.52
C ASP A 173 13.56 -24.50 -22.99
N ARG A 174 13.41 -23.31 -22.39
CA ARG A 174 13.35 -23.12 -20.93
C ARG A 174 11.96 -22.67 -20.47
N ARG A 175 11.12 -22.25 -21.38
CA ARG A 175 9.80 -21.65 -21.05
C ARG A 175 8.82 -22.71 -20.53
N GLU A 176 8.78 -23.88 -21.15
CA GLU A 176 7.89 -24.98 -20.74
C GLU A 176 8.22 -25.53 -19.35
N ASP A 177 9.50 -25.49 -18.96
CA ASP A 177 9.99 -25.95 -17.66
C ASP A 177 10.05 -24.82 -16.59
N ALA A 178 9.53 -23.63 -16.89
CA ALA A 178 9.60 -22.50 -15.98
C ALA A 178 8.71 -22.70 -14.74
N HIS A 179 9.32 -22.56 -13.57
CA HIS A 179 8.61 -22.62 -12.31
C HIS A 179 8.20 -21.22 -11.86
N LEU A 180 6.91 -21.00 -11.62
CA LEU A 180 6.39 -19.75 -11.08
C LEU A 180 6.59 -19.71 -9.57
N LEU A 181 7.40 -18.77 -9.09
CA LEU A 181 7.66 -18.58 -7.67
C LEU A 181 6.99 -17.30 -7.17
N PHE A 182 6.01 -17.45 -6.30
CA PHE A 182 5.35 -16.34 -5.62
C PHE A 182 5.98 -16.12 -4.24
N SER A 183 6.34 -14.89 -3.91
CA SER A 183 6.92 -14.52 -2.63
C SER A 183 6.11 -13.42 -1.95
N ALA A 184 6.11 -13.43 -0.62
CA ALA A 184 5.44 -12.42 0.18
C ALA A 184 6.26 -12.08 1.43
N HIS A 185 5.97 -10.93 2.02
CA HIS A 185 6.60 -10.54 3.28
C HIS A 185 6.11 -11.45 4.41
N SER A 186 7.04 -11.99 5.21
CA SER A 186 6.69 -12.81 6.37
C SER A 186 5.98 -11.98 7.45
N ILE A 187 4.99 -12.59 8.09
CA ILE A 187 4.36 -12.09 9.32
C ILE A 187 4.48 -13.13 10.42
N PRO A 188 4.41 -12.75 11.70
CA PRO A 188 4.41 -13.73 12.80
C PRO A 188 3.31 -14.78 12.62
N THR A 189 3.63 -16.05 12.85
CA THR A 189 2.68 -17.18 12.69
C THR A 189 1.43 -17.01 13.53
N SER A 190 1.55 -16.43 14.75
CA SER A 190 0.42 -16.11 15.62
C SER A 190 -0.54 -15.08 15.00
N LEU A 191 -0.04 -14.14 14.20
CA LEU A 191 -0.86 -13.19 13.47
C LEU A 191 -1.45 -13.81 12.20
N ALA A 192 -0.68 -14.64 11.49
CA ALA A 192 -1.16 -15.37 10.32
C ALA A 192 -2.34 -16.29 10.66
N ALA A 193 -2.32 -16.93 11.83
CA ALA A 193 -3.39 -17.80 12.31
C ALA A 193 -4.72 -17.06 12.60
N THR A 194 -4.70 -15.73 12.73
CA THR A 194 -5.89 -14.91 13.06
C THR A 194 -6.42 -14.07 11.92
N CYS A 195 -5.87 -14.23 10.72
CA CYS A 195 -6.29 -13.47 9.53
C CYS A 195 -6.22 -14.31 8.25
N GLY A 196 -6.81 -13.81 7.17
CA GLY A 196 -6.82 -14.47 5.87
C GLY A 196 -5.54 -14.32 5.04
N TYR A 197 -4.42 -13.86 5.63
CA TYR A 197 -3.21 -13.47 4.90
C TYR A 197 -2.68 -14.58 3.97
N VAL A 198 -2.46 -15.77 4.52
CA VAL A 198 -1.89 -16.92 3.77
C VAL A 198 -2.86 -17.37 2.68
N ALA A 199 -4.13 -17.61 3.03
CA ALA A 199 -5.15 -18.05 2.08
C ALA A 199 -5.34 -17.05 0.92
N GLN A 200 -5.30 -15.75 1.21
CA GLN A 200 -5.41 -14.72 0.19
C GLN A 200 -4.18 -14.61 -0.71
N LEU A 201 -2.99 -14.90 -0.18
CA LEU A 201 -1.77 -14.98 -0.99
C LEU A 201 -1.83 -16.18 -1.96
N GLU A 202 -2.26 -17.33 -1.45
CA GLU A 202 -2.43 -18.56 -2.25
C GLU A 202 -3.50 -18.37 -3.33
N ASP A 203 -4.63 -17.74 -2.98
CA ASP A 203 -5.71 -17.43 -3.91
C ASP A 203 -5.23 -16.46 -5.01
N ALA A 204 -4.58 -15.36 -4.65
CA ALA A 204 -4.05 -14.42 -5.62
C ALA A 204 -2.99 -15.07 -6.54
N ALA A 205 -2.11 -15.90 -5.99
CA ALA A 205 -1.12 -16.65 -6.78
C ALA A 205 -1.79 -17.61 -7.78
N GLY A 206 -2.81 -18.35 -7.34
CA GLY A 206 -3.59 -19.21 -8.20
C GLY A 206 -4.33 -18.45 -9.30
N LEU A 207 -4.96 -17.33 -8.96
CA LEU A 207 -5.65 -16.46 -9.93
C LEU A 207 -4.69 -15.86 -10.97
N ILE A 208 -3.48 -15.48 -10.57
CA ILE A 208 -2.44 -14.99 -11.50
C ILE A 208 -1.95 -16.12 -12.39
N ALA A 209 -1.57 -17.26 -11.80
CA ALA A 209 -1.06 -18.41 -12.55
C ALA A 209 -2.06 -18.90 -13.61
N ALA A 210 -3.35 -18.99 -13.25
CA ALA A 210 -4.40 -19.40 -14.16
C ALA A 210 -4.61 -18.45 -15.37
N ARG A 211 -4.08 -17.23 -15.33
CA ARG A 211 -4.15 -16.25 -16.44
C ARG A 211 -2.88 -16.21 -17.28
N VAL A 212 -1.82 -16.79 -16.78
CA VAL A 212 -0.50 -16.81 -17.43
C VAL A 212 -0.31 -18.10 -18.24
N ASP A 213 -1.12 -19.12 -17.93
CA ASP A 213 -0.99 -20.43 -18.60
C ASP A 213 -1.24 -20.26 -20.11
N PRO A 214 -0.22 -20.42 -20.93
CA PRO A 214 -0.40 -20.50 -22.36
C PRO A 214 -0.87 -21.90 -22.69
N ASP A 215 -2.09 -22.07 -23.17
CA ASP A 215 -2.41 -23.23 -23.99
C ASP A 215 -1.48 -23.32 -25.21
#